data_73d045a88480a4b6e88fd609ee1b0dbd
#
_entry.id   73d045a88480a4b6e88fd609ee1b0dbd
#
_cell.length_a   1.000
_cell.length_b   1.000
_cell.length_c   1.000
_cell.angle_alpha   90.00
_cell.angle_beta   90.00
_cell.angle_gamma   90.00
#
_symmetry.space_group_name_H-M   'P 1'
#
loop_
_entity.id
_entity.type
_entity.pdbx_description
1 polymer ?
#
loop_
_entity_poly.entity_id
_entity_poly.type
_entity_poly.pdbx_seq_one_letter_code
_entity_poly.pdbx_strand_id
1 'polypeptide(L)'
;GIDTHAEATEKSTLVVTGRTDIRAEGVMARGLALEYAGTEFNGEARIEASGKQSAVGVWAGTRTLVDFNDHAVIKTTATGGEEYEGDSRAVFVENGDPDGEATVRFYNGAEIVSDGYAFYGDGKGTSANIYLWSHEDTVTNIVGDVYMTQKAMADMNLSEGGTFTGATSGDGLIYVKLDNGARWNVTE
;
A
#
# COMPACT_ATOMS: atom_id res chain seq x y z
N GLY A 1 7.04 -14.32 -2.05
CA GLY A 1 6.33 -13.41 -1.16
C GLY A 1 6.46 -13.82 0.30
N ILE A 2 6.13 -12.91 1.19
CA ILE A 2 6.02 -13.18 2.63
C ILE A 2 4.53 -13.20 2.96
N ASP A 3 4.07 -14.28 3.57
CA ASP A 3 2.70 -14.45 4.05
C ASP A 3 2.77 -14.80 5.54
N THR A 4 2.09 -14.03 6.38
CA THR A 4 1.94 -14.30 7.81
C THR A 4 0.47 -14.27 8.18
N HIS A 5 0.02 -15.35 8.81
CA HIS A 5 -1.33 -15.50 9.34
C HIS A 5 -1.26 -15.95 10.79
N ALA A 6 -2.02 -15.30 11.65
CA ALA A 6 -2.19 -15.69 13.05
C ALA A 6 -3.68 -15.93 13.33
N GLU A 7 -3.96 -16.78 14.32
CA GLU A 7 -5.33 -16.93 14.79
C GLU A 7 -5.83 -15.65 15.45
N ALA A 8 -7.13 -15.40 15.42
CA ALA A 8 -7.76 -14.12 15.80
C ALA A 8 -7.46 -13.65 17.24
N THR A 9 -6.91 -14.50 18.08
CA THR A 9 -6.57 -14.22 19.50
C THR A 9 -5.10 -13.88 19.72
N GLU A 10 -4.21 -14.15 18.75
CA GLU A 10 -2.77 -13.91 18.88
C GLU A 10 -2.30 -12.97 17.77
N LYS A 11 -1.52 -11.95 18.15
CA LYS A 11 -0.94 -11.01 17.20
C LYS A 11 0.53 -11.36 16.97
N SER A 12 0.83 -11.86 15.78
CA SER A 12 2.23 -12.06 15.36
C SER A 12 2.86 -10.73 15.02
N THR A 13 4.12 -10.54 15.39
CA THR A 13 4.91 -9.36 14.97
C THR A 13 6.19 -9.82 14.30
N LEU A 14 6.43 -9.32 13.10
CA LEU A 14 7.66 -9.49 12.34
C LEU A 14 8.42 -8.16 12.35
N VAL A 15 9.65 -8.16 12.84
CA VAL A 15 10.55 -7.00 12.75
C VAL A 15 11.67 -7.34 11.79
N VAL A 16 11.79 -6.53 10.74
CA VAL A 16 12.80 -6.69 9.69
C VAL A 16 13.79 -5.54 9.80
N THR A 17 15.07 -5.87 10.00
CA THR A 17 16.15 -4.89 10.07
C THR A 17 17.05 -4.97 8.84
N GLY A 18 17.46 -3.80 8.33
CA GLY A 18 18.27 -3.70 7.13
C GLY A 18 17.45 -3.80 5.84
N ARG A 19 18.16 -3.77 4.71
CA ARG A 19 17.53 -3.78 3.38
C ARG A 19 16.82 -5.10 3.10
N THR A 20 15.60 -4.99 2.58
CA THR A 20 14.76 -6.15 2.23
C THR A 20 14.29 -6.05 0.79
N ASP A 21 14.50 -7.12 0.03
CA ASP A 21 14.01 -7.26 -1.35
C ASP A 21 13.03 -8.44 -1.41
N ILE A 22 11.77 -8.17 -1.76
CA ILE A 22 10.69 -9.16 -1.92
C ILE A 22 10.23 -9.13 -3.36
N ARG A 23 10.20 -10.30 -4.02
CA ARG A 23 9.66 -10.45 -5.37
C ARG A 23 8.64 -11.57 -5.43
N ALA A 24 7.51 -11.29 -6.07
CA ALA A 24 6.47 -12.27 -6.30
C ALA A 24 6.04 -12.22 -7.78
N GLU A 25 5.99 -13.39 -8.40
CA GLU A 25 5.56 -13.56 -9.79
C GLU A 25 4.57 -14.72 -9.90
N GLY A 26 3.54 -14.61 -10.76
CA GLY A 26 2.57 -15.67 -10.94
C GLY A 26 1.29 -15.25 -11.65
N VAL A 27 0.24 -16.05 -11.52
CA VAL A 27 -1.10 -15.68 -12.01
C VAL A 27 -1.71 -14.64 -11.10
N MET A 28 -1.69 -14.90 -9.78
CA MET A 28 -2.01 -13.96 -8.72
C MET A 28 -0.76 -13.81 -7.84
N ALA A 29 -0.10 -12.67 -7.91
CA ALA A 29 1.13 -12.41 -7.18
C ALA A 29 0.86 -11.51 -5.96
N ARG A 30 1.39 -11.89 -4.79
CA ARG A 30 1.40 -11.05 -3.58
C ARG A 30 2.82 -10.97 -3.03
N GLY A 31 3.34 -9.75 -2.89
CA GLY A 31 4.66 -9.52 -2.31
C GLY A 31 4.65 -9.79 -0.81
N LEU A 32 3.90 -9.00 -0.07
CA LEU A 32 3.67 -9.11 1.37
C LEU A 32 2.18 -9.30 1.63
N ALA A 33 1.80 -10.34 2.34
CA ALA A 33 0.41 -10.60 2.72
C ALA A 33 0.33 -10.86 4.22
N LEU A 34 -0.49 -10.08 4.91
CA LEU A 34 -0.61 -10.09 6.37
C LEU A 34 -2.07 -10.05 6.80
N GLU A 35 -2.40 -10.89 7.77
CA GLU A 35 -3.69 -10.89 8.45
C GLU A 35 -3.49 -11.23 9.93
N TYR A 36 -4.13 -10.48 10.83
CA TYR A 36 -3.94 -10.55 12.29
C TYR A 36 -2.47 -10.41 12.74
N ALA A 37 -1.69 -9.62 12.03
CA ALA A 37 -0.25 -9.54 12.21
C ALA A 37 0.26 -8.09 12.23
N GLY A 38 1.44 -7.89 12.79
CA GLY A 38 2.20 -6.65 12.70
C GLY A 38 3.53 -6.87 11.97
N THR A 39 3.97 -5.90 11.20
CA THR A 39 5.30 -5.93 10.59
C THR A 39 5.92 -4.56 10.61
N GLU A 40 7.18 -4.48 11.01
CA GLU A 40 7.99 -3.26 11.00
C GLU A 40 9.21 -3.48 10.11
N PHE A 41 9.38 -2.61 9.12
CA PHE A 41 10.59 -2.53 8.30
C PHE A 41 11.45 -1.36 8.79
N ASN A 42 12.57 -1.68 9.44
CA ASN A 42 13.53 -0.71 9.98
C ASN A 42 14.73 -0.46 9.04
N GLY A 43 14.55 -0.67 7.77
CA GLY A 43 15.48 -0.39 6.69
C GLY A 43 14.75 -0.34 5.36
N GLU A 44 15.44 0.05 4.29
CA GLU A 44 14.86 0.14 2.94
C GLU A 44 14.14 -1.16 2.55
N ALA A 45 12.86 -1.06 2.21
CA ALA A 45 12.06 -2.18 1.75
C ALA A 45 11.73 -2.03 0.26
N ARG A 46 12.07 -3.04 -0.54
CA ARG A 46 11.69 -3.13 -1.94
C ARG A 46 10.77 -4.32 -2.17
N ILE A 47 9.56 -4.06 -2.67
CA ILE A 47 8.53 -5.07 -2.91
C ILE A 47 8.08 -4.97 -4.35
N GLU A 48 8.26 -6.04 -5.12
CA GLU A 48 7.83 -6.12 -6.51
C GLU A 48 6.85 -7.30 -6.67
N ALA A 49 5.68 -7.06 -7.24
CA ALA A 49 4.73 -8.11 -7.57
C ALA A 49 4.30 -7.99 -9.04
N SER A 50 4.39 -9.10 -9.77
CA SER A 50 3.99 -9.18 -11.17
C SER A 50 3.05 -10.35 -11.38
N GLY A 51 1.83 -10.07 -11.84
CA GLY A 51 0.78 -11.06 -12.02
C GLY A 51 0.15 -11.04 -13.42
N LYS A 52 -0.43 -12.15 -13.83
CA LYS A 52 -1.25 -12.17 -15.05
C LYS A 52 -2.67 -11.66 -14.75
N GLN A 53 -3.28 -12.16 -13.68
CA GLN A 53 -4.63 -11.81 -13.27
C GLN A 53 -4.62 -10.69 -12.21
N SER A 54 -3.75 -10.83 -11.21
CA SER A 54 -3.67 -9.87 -10.11
C SER A 54 -2.24 -9.74 -9.60
N ALA A 55 -1.86 -8.51 -9.25
CA ALA A 55 -0.60 -8.20 -8.58
C ALA A 55 -0.87 -7.30 -7.37
N VAL A 56 -0.49 -7.73 -6.17
CA VAL A 56 -0.59 -6.95 -4.94
C VAL A 56 0.80 -6.85 -4.30
N GLY A 57 1.30 -5.64 -4.14
CA GLY A 57 2.59 -5.41 -3.49
C GLY A 57 2.50 -5.71 -1.99
N VAL A 58 1.68 -4.97 -1.28
CA VAL A 58 1.38 -5.14 0.15
C VAL A 58 -0.12 -5.34 0.33
N TRP A 59 -0.52 -6.47 0.89
CA TRP A 59 -1.87 -6.70 1.36
C TRP A 59 -1.90 -6.73 2.89
N ALA A 60 -2.62 -5.79 3.49
CA ALA A 60 -2.87 -5.72 4.91
C ALA A 60 -4.34 -6.02 5.18
N GLY A 61 -4.62 -7.22 5.65
CA GLY A 61 -5.95 -7.67 6.01
C GLY A 61 -6.35 -7.26 7.42
N THR A 62 -7.38 -7.89 7.93
CA THR A 62 -8.00 -7.61 9.23
C THR A 62 -6.98 -7.56 10.38
N ARG A 63 -7.09 -6.55 11.25
CA ARG A 63 -6.25 -6.35 12.46
C ARG A 63 -4.74 -6.34 12.17
N THR A 64 -4.35 -5.77 11.06
CA THR A 64 -2.97 -5.73 10.60
C THR A 64 -2.38 -4.34 10.73
N LEU A 65 -1.10 -4.28 11.11
CA LEU A 65 -0.30 -3.06 11.09
C LEU A 65 1.00 -3.32 10.32
N VAL A 66 1.26 -2.50 9.31
CA VAL A 66 2.52 -2.51 8.57
C VAL A 66 3.17 -1.16 8.67
N ASP A 67 4.37 -1.09 9.22
CA ASP A 67 5.17 0.11 9.36
C ASP A 67 6.42 0.05 8.47
N PHE A 68 6.55 1.00 7.55
CA PHE A 68 7.78 1.28 6.83
C PHE A 68 8.45 2.48 7.48
N ASN A 69 9.45 2.22 8.33
CA ASN A 69 10.17 3.25 9.08
C ASN A 69 11.29 3.90 8.26
N ASP A 70 11.69 3.28 7.15
CA ASP A 70 12.62 3.81 6.17
C ASP A 70 11.96 3.84 4.78
N HIS A 71 12.69 4.31 3.77
CA HIS A 71 12.18 4.46 2.41
C HIS A 71 11.66 3.12 1.84
N ALA A 72 10.43 3.14 1.31
CA ALA A 72 9.81 1.98 0.69
C ALA A 72 9.71 2.13 -0.83
N VAL A 73 10.03 1.07 -1.57
CA VAL A 73 9.81 0.97 -3.02
C VAL A 73 8.84 -0.17 -3.28
N ILE A 74 7.63 0.15 -3.78
CA ILE A 74 6.60 -0.85 -4.07
C ILE A 74 6.19 -0.72 -5.52
N LYS A 75 6.35 -1.81 -6.28
CA LYS A 75 6.00 -1.86 -7.71
C LYS A 75 5.09 -3.04 -8.01
N THR A 76 3.99 -2.76 -8.72
CA THR A 76 3.07 -3.81 -9.15
C THR A 76 2.69 -3.65 -10.61
N THR A 77 2.54 -4.79 -11.28
CA THR A 77 2.10 -4.86 -12.68
C THR A 77 1.20 -6.07 -12.87
N ALA A 78 0.00 -5.84 -13.43
CA ALA A 78 -0.91 -6.92 -13.80
C ALA A 78 -1.19 -6.87 -15.30
N THR A 79 -0.67 -7.84 -16.06
CA THR A 79 -0.70 -7.77 -17.52
C THR A 79 -2.07 -8.03 -18.15
N GLY A 80 -3.02 -8.59 -17.38
CA GLY A 80 -4.31 -8.99 -17.93
C GLY A 80 -4.21 -10.14 -18.94
N GLY A 81 -5.24 -10.32 -19.75
CA GLY A 81 -5.32 -11.31 -20.82
C GLY A 81 -6.74 -11.43 -21.36
N GLU A 82 -6.96 -12.38 -22.28
CA GLU A 82 -8.29 -12.61 -22.88
C GLU A 82 -9.36 -13.03 -21.87
N GLU A 83 -8.95 -13.65 -20.76
CA GLU A 83 -9.88 -14.17 -19.73
C GLU A 83 -9.99 -13.25 -18.49
N TYR A 84 -9.05 -12.31 -18.30
CA TYR A 84 -8.97 -11.49 -17.08
C TYR A 84 -8.55 -10.06 -17.39
N GLU A 85 -9.27 -9.10 -16.80
CA GLU A 85 -8.76 -7.74 -16.66
C GLU A 85 -7.66 -7.77 -15.59
N GLY A 86 -6.50 -7.20 -15.89
CA GLY A 86 -5.41 -7.12 -14.92
C GLY A 86 -5.78 -6.23 -13.74
N ASP A 87 -5.68 -6.74 -12.50
CA ASP A 87 -5.93 -5.98 -11.28
C ASP A 87 -4.60 -5.78 -10.52
N SER A 88 -4.11 -4.56 -10.52
CA SER A 88 -2.84 -4.18 -9.90
C SER A 88 -3.06 -3.20 -8.76
N ARG A 89 -2.55 -3.56 -7.57
CA ARG A 89 -2.64 -2.74 -6.36
C ARG A 89 -1.30 -2.73 -5.64
N ALA A 90 -0.63 -1.58 -5.59
CA ALA A 90 0.63 -1.52 -4.87
C ALA A 90 0.42 -1.73 -3.38
N VAL A 91 -0.52 -1.02 -2.77
CA VAL A 91 -0.92 -1.18 -1.37
C VAL A 91 -2.42 -1.41 -1.29
N PHE A 92 -2.80 -2.56 -0.78
CA PHE A 92 -4.19 -2.93 -0.55
C PHE A 92 -4.44 -3.15 0.95
N VAL A 93 -5.32 -2.34 1.52
CA VAL A 93 -5.74 -2.45 2.92
C VAL A 93 -7.20 -2.86 2.97
N GLU A 94 -7.48 -3.99 3.60
CA GLU A 94 -8.83 -4.54 3.72
C GLU A 94 -9.14 -4.86 5.18
N ASN A 95 -10.26 -4.39 5.70
CA ASN A 95 -10.70 -4.72 7.04
C ASN A 95 -12.15 -5.19 7.06
N GLY A 96 -12.35 -6.45 7.45
CA GLY A 96 -13.67 -7.07 7.58
C GLY A 96 -14.17 -7.20 9.02
N ASP A 97 -13.38 -6.81 10.03
CA ASP A 97 -13.73 -6.95 11.45
C ASP A 97 -14.29 -5.62 12.00
N PRO A 98 -15.51 -5.61 12.58
CA PRO A 98 -16.09 -4.40 13.17
C PRO A 98 -15.29 -3.83 14.34
N ASP A 99 -14.49 -4.65 15.03
CA ASP A 99 -13.70 -4.25 16.19
C ASP A 99 -12.20 -4.15 15.89
N GLY A 100 -11.82 -4.30 14.62
CA GLY A 100 -10.42 -4.28 14.17
C GLY A 100 -10.06 -3.07 13.35
N GLU A 101 -8.77 -2.90 13.11
CA GLU A 101 -8.19 -1.90 12.22
C GLU A 101 -7.13 -2.56 11.35
N ALA A 102 -7.09 -2.20 10.07
CA ALA A 102 -6.00 -2.54 9.18
C ALA A 102 -5.29 -1.25 8.75
N THR A 103 -3.98 -1.19 8.91
CA THR A 103 -3.23 0.04 8.69
C THR A 103 -1.88 -0.22 8.04
N VAL A 104 -1.53 0.58 7.04
CA VAL A 104 -0.18 0.67 6.46
C VAL A 104 0.33 2.09 6.63
N ARG A 105 1.56 2.25 7.14
CA ARG A 105 2.19 3.55 7.37
C ARG A 105 3.57 3.63 6.74
N PHE A 106 3.82 4.73 6.06
CA PHE A 106 5.11 5.09 5.49
C PHE A 106 5.63 6.35 6.20
N TYR A 107 6.70 6.20 6.97
CA TYR A 107 7.22 7.29 7.79
C TYR A 107 8.30 8.11 7.08
N ASN A 108 8.93 7.58 6.05
CA ASN A 108 10.08 8.22 5.41
C ASN A 108 9.95 8.24 3.87
N GLY A 109 8.77 8.64 3.39
CA GLY A 109 8.47 8.68 1.96
C GLY A 109 8.41 7.32 1.29
N ALA A 110 8.06 7.30 0.03
CA ALA A 110 8.00 6.06 -0.76
C ALA A 110 8.06 6.31 -2.27
N GLU A 111 8.55 5.33 -3.01
CA GLU A 111 8.32 5.17 -4.45
C GLU A 111 7.26 4.09 -4.65
N ILE A 112 6.04 4.47 -5.05
CA ILE A 112 4.92 3.56 -5.25
C ILE A 112 4.47 3.64 -6.69
N VAL A 113 4.56 2.53 -7.42
CA VAL A 113 4.22 2.46 -8.84
C VAL A 113 3.31 1.27 -9.10
N SER A 114 2.14 1.54 -9.64
CA SER A 114 1.18 0.54 -10.07
C SER A 114 0.62 0.91 -11.43
N ASP A 115 0.37 -0.07 -12.28
CA ASP A 115 -0.39 0.10 -13.52
C ASP A 115 -1.93 0.14 -13.29
N GLY A 116 -2.36 -0.01 -12.04
CA GLY A 116 -3.72 0.18 -11.56
C GLY A 116 -3.76 1.11 -10.35
N TYR A 117 -4.05 0.57 -9.17
CA TYR A 117 -4.16 1.35 -7.95
C TYR A 117 -2.83 1.43 -7.19
N ALA A 118 -2.34 2.65 -6.93
CA ALA A 118 -1.27 2.87 -5.97
C ALA A 118 -1.74 2.54 -4.55
N PHE A 119 -2.93 3.04 -4.18
CA PHE A 119 -3.58 2.74 -2.92
C PHE A 119 -5.02 2.29 -3.13
N TYR A 120 -5.36 1.16 -2.53
CA TYR A 120 -6.73 0.63 -2.49
C TYR A 120 -7.13 0.31 -1.05
N GLY A 121 -8.20 0.93 -0.56
CA GLY A 121 -8.73 0.70 0.78
C GLY A 121 -10.16 0.16 0.74
N ASP A 122 -10.40 -0.96 1.43
CA ASP A 122 -11.73 -1.55 1.60
C ASP A 122 -12.11 -1.68 3.10
N GLY A 123 -12.88 -0.73 3.58
CA GLY A 123 -13.32 -0.64 4.97
C GLY A 123 -14.65 -1.34 5.25
N LYS A 124 -14.86 -2.58 4.81
CA LYS A 124 -16.11 -3.33 4.96
C LYS A 124 -16.64 -3.42 6.39
N GLY A 125 -15.77 -3.48 7.38
CA GLY A 125 -16.13 -3.59 8.80
C GLY A 125 -15.88 -2.30 9.57
N THR A 126 -14.62 -1.93 9.67
CA THR A 126 -14.12 -0.73 10.34
C THR A 126 -13.03 -0.06 9.52
N SER A 127 -12.11 0.63 10.18
CA SER A 127 -11.11 1.46 9.52
C SER A 127 -10.07 0.64 8.75
N ALA A 128 -9.90 0.96 7.46
CA ALA A 128 -8.80 0.53 6.61
C ALA A 128 -7.98 1.78 6.24
N ASN A 129 -6.78 1.94 6.78
CA ASN A 129 -6.06 3.20 6.73
C ASN A 129 -4.71 3.07 6.02
N ILE A 130 -4.38 4.08 5.22
CA ILE A 130 -3.06 4.25 4.62
C ILE A 130 -2.56 5.64 4.98
N TYR A 131 -1.39 5.71 5.61
CA TYR A 131 -0.72 6.96 5.94
C TYR A 131 0.62 7.02 5.24
N LEU A 132 0.88 8.14 4.59
CA LEU A 132 2.16 8.41 3.94
C LEU A 132 2.64 9.79 4.36
N TRP A 133 3.77 9.82 5.04
CA TRP A 133 4.44 11.05 5.41
C TRP A 133 5.82 11.12 4.75
N SER A 134 6.07 12.18 4.00
CA SER A 134 7.41 12.47 3.50
C SER A 134 8.07 13.53 4.37
N HIS A 135 9.33 13.33 4.70
CA HIS A 135 10.18 14.30 5.39
C HIS A 135 10.99 15.13 4.40
N GLU A 136 11.60 16.22 4.88
CA GLU A 136 12.31 17.22 4.05
C GLU A 136 13.42 16.65 3.16
N ASP A 137 13.99 15.51 3.53
CA ASP A 137 15.08 14.88 2.77
C ASP A 137 14.63 13.66 1.92
N THR A 138 13.31 13.39 1.84
CA THR A 138 12.81 12.21 1.14
C THR A 138 11.82 12.54 0.04
N VAL A 139 12.18 12.16 -1.18
CA VAL A 139 11.28 12.33 -2.34
C VAL A 139 10.28 11.18 -2.37
N THR A 140 8.99 11.54 -2.40
CA THR A 140 7.89 10.59 -2.57
C THR A 140 7.35 10.66 -3.98
N ASN A 141 7.31 9.52 -4.67
CA ASN A 141 6.73 9.41 -6.00
C ASN A 141 5.64 8.34 -6.02
N ILE A 142 4.42 8.74 -6.37
CA ILE A 142 3.26 7.86 -6.48
C ILE A 142 2.76 7.88 -7.90
N VAL A 143 2.63 6.70 -8.51
CA VAL A 143 2.02 6.49 -9.83
C VAL A 143 0.97 5.41 -9.72
N GLY A 144 -0.25 5.70 -10.14
CA GLY A 144 -1.43 4.84 -10.03
C GLY A 144 -2.57 5.54 -9.26
N ASP A 145 -3.77 5.02 -9.38
CA ASP A 145 -4.95 5.62 -8.79
C ASP A 145 -5.07 5.36 -7.28
N VAL A 146 -5.85 6.18 -6.61
CA VAL A 146 -6.20 6.01 -5.20
C VAL A 146 -7.71 5.78 -5.10
N TYR A 147 -8.09 4.62 -4.58
CA TYR A 147 -9.49 4.26 -4.38
C TYR A 147 -9.75 3.86 -2.93
N MET A 148 -10.70 4.56 -2.29
CA MET A 148 -11.10 4.30 -0.91
C MET A 148 -12.59 4.05 -0.84
N THR A 149 -13.00 2.86 -0.36
CA THR A 149 -14.40 2.58 -0.07
C THR A 149 -14.82 3.26 1.24
N GLN A 150 -16.10 3.23 1.56
CA GLN A 150 -16.63 3.73 2.82
C GLN A 150 -15.83 3.19 4.02
N LYS A 151 -15.48 4.04 4.98
CA LYS A 151 -14.65 3.77 6.16
C LYS A 151 -13.17 3.45 5.88
N ALA A 152 -12.73 3.53 4.63
CA ALA A 152 -11.32 3.52 4.31
C ALA A 152 -10.78 4.96 4.22
N MET A 153 -9.49 5.13 4.51
CA MET A 153 -8.83 6.43 4.48
C MET A 153 -7.42 6.33 3.90
N ALA A 154 -7.08 7.29 3.04
CA ALA A 154 -5.70 7.58 2.65
C ALA A 154 -5.35 9.02 3.09
N ASP A 155 -4.27 9.17 3.84
CA ASP A 155 -3.69 10.46 4.22
C ASP A 155 -2.27 10.54 3.66
N MET A 156 -2.10 11.34 2.61
CA MET A 156 -0.87 11.49 1.85
C MET A 156 -0.31 12.89 2.01
N ASN A 157 0.83 13.01 2.66
CA ASN A 157 1.58 14.26 2.77
C ASN A 157 2.85 14.16 1.93
N LEU A 158 2.88 14.87 0.80
CA LEU A 158 4.02 14.93 -0.11
C LEU A 158 4.76 16.25 0.08
N SER A 159 6.10 16.18 0.16
CA SER A 159 6.99 17.32 0.28
C SER A 159 8.20 17.20 -0.66
N GLU A 160 9.07 18.20 -0.67
CA GLU A 160 10.37 18.22 -1.37
C GLU A 160 10.31 17.84 -2.86
N GLY A 161 9.32 18.37 -3.58
CA GLY A 161 9.16 18.08 -5.00
C GLY A 161 8.58 16.71 -5.32
N GLY A 162 8.06 16.00 -4.32
CA GLY A 162 7.36 14.73 -4.49
C GLY A 162 6.21 14.82 -5.49
N THR A 163 5.87 13.72 -6.13
CA THR A 163 4.82 13.68 -7.15
C THR A 163 3.78 12.61 -6.86
N PHE A 164 2.52 12.95 -7.13
CA PHE A 164 1.44 11.99 -7.29
C PHE A 164 0.91 12.09 -8.72
N THR A 165 0.87 10.97 -9.44
CA THR A 165 0.29 10.87 -10.79
C THR A 165 -0.79 9.81 -10.77
N GLY A 166 -2.05 10.23 -10.87
CA GLY A 166 -3.22 9.35 -10.77
C GLY A 166 -4.49 10.12 -10.46
N ALA A 167 -5.62 9.41 -10.45
CA ALA A 167 -6.91 9.89 -10.01
C ALA A 167 -7.23 9.45 -8.57
N THR A 168 -8.21 10.11 -7.97
CA THR A 168 -8.76 9.70 -6.66
C THR A 168 -10.24 9.43 -6.80
N SER A 169 -10.74 8.36 -6.18
CA SER A 169 -12.14 7.97 -6.27
C SER A 169 -12.61 7.14 -5.07
N GLY A 170 -13.91 6.89 -4.98
CA GLY A 170 -14.55 6.10 -3.93
C GLY A 170 -15.33 6.95 -2.91
N ASP A 171 -15.95 6.28 -1.93
CA ASP A 171 -16.80 6.89 -0.89
C ASP A 171 -16.04 7.12 0.44
N GLY A 172 -14.78 6.75 0.51
CA GLY A 172 -13.92 6.90 1.66
C GLY A 172 -13.28 8.28 1.76
N LEU A 173 -12.35 8.44 2.67
CA LEU A 173 -11.65 9.70 2.89
C LEU A 173 -10.28 9.68 2.20
N ILE A 174 -10.02 10.69 1.38
CA ILE A 174 -8.71 10.86 0.74
C ILE A 174 -8.22 12.28 1.01
N TYR A 175 -7.11 12.38 1.74
CA TYR A 175 -6.43 13.64 2.02
C TYR A 175 -5.11 13.67 1.24
N VAL A 176 -4.90 14.72 0.46
CA VAL A 176 -3.65 14.97 -0.25
C VAL A 176 -3.13 16.33 0.16
N LYS A 177 -2.02 16.36 0.87
CA LYS A 177 -1.32 17.58 1.23
C LYS A 177 -0.05 17.70 0.39
N LEU A 178 0.14 18.86 -0.24
CA LEU A 178 1.28 19.15 -1.10
C LEU A 178 2.06 20.34 -0.52
N ASP A 179 3.28 20.08 -0.09
CA ASP A 179 4.19 21.08 0.45
C ASP A 179 5.49 21.17 -0.36
N ASN A 180 6.22 22.29 -0.26
CA ASN A 180 7.60 22.44 -0.76
C ASN A 180 7.80 21.99 -2.22
N GLY A 181 6.92 22.40 -3.13
CA GLY A 181 7.04 22.10 -4.55
C GLY A 181 6.55 20.73 -4.98
N ALA A 182 5.91 19.97 -4.09
CA ALA A 182 5.22 18.74 -4.47
C ALA A 182 4.10 19.01 -5.49
N ARG A 183 3.77 18.00 -6.31
CA ARG A 183 2.80 18.12 -7.41
C ARG A 183 1.87 16.94 -7.49
N TRP A 184 0.64 17.22 -7.85
CA TRP A 184 -0.33 16.21 -8.24
C TRP A 184 -0.68 16.37 -9.73
N ASN A 185 -0.36 15.35 -10.52
CA ASN A 185 -0.70 15.24 -11.94
C ASN A 185 -1.97 14.37 -12.02
N VAL A 186 -3.11 15.03 -12.14
CA VAL A 186 -4.41 14.31 -12.23
C VAL A 186 -4.52 13.63 -13.59
N THR A 187 -4.87 12.34 -13.58
CA THR A 187 -5.26 11.57 -14.75
C THR A 187 -6.78 11.49 -14.87
N GLU A 188 -7.29 11.27 -16.10
CA GLU A 188 -8.73 11.07 -16.36
C GLU A 188 -9.14 9.62 -16.08
#